data_fde41a03b3a54f71415e0c0e056afb60
#
_entry.id   fde41a03b3a54f71415e0c0e056afb60
#
_cell.length_a   1.000
_cell.length_b   1.000
_cell.length_c   1.000
_cell.angle_alpha   90.00
_cell.angle_beta   90.00
_cell.angle_gamma   90.00
#
_symmetry.space_group_name_H-M   'P 1'
#
loop_
_entity.id
_entity.type
_entity.pdbx_description
1 polymer ?
#
loop_
_entity_poly.entity_id
_entity_poly.type
_entity_poly.pdbx_seq_one_letter_code
_entity_poly.pdbx_strand_id
1 'polypeptide(L)'
;MRIGIIDADLLGRQKHRFPNLACEKISGYWKERGAEVKLLLSYDEIESCDEVYISKVFTDTPIPEWIKPSNKIHMGGTGFYFDKAPNLPDEIEHHMPDYHLYDEWIQTEVEKAKAIQGENFKQKSFMVQFKEYTDYSIGFITRGCFRKCKFCVNQKYDHVFLHSPLKEFYDPTRKKICLLDDNFLGCKHWKEALDTLVATRKPFKFKQGLDERLITDSRAQGLFNVRYDGDYTFAFDNVSDYDLIHKKLKIIRKYTKSTSVKFYVLVGFESTDAKDIENAFKRLALLMKYKCLPYIMRYQDKSYSPWKESKYRSLYVALARWGNQPSIFKKMSFRQFCEANQALHKTEGYCSTMKAMMEFENECPGVAKQYFDLRYEDFKL
;
A
#
# COMPACT_ATOMS: atom_id res chain seq x y z
N MET A 1 34.80 -4.18 9.87
CA MET A 1 33.71 -3.31 10.31
C MET A 1 32.42 -4.10 10.29
N ARG A 2 31.65 -4.05 11.39
CA ARG A 2 30.38 -4.77 11.52
C ARG A 2 29.25 -3.76 11.48
N ILE A 3 28.36 -3.91 10.50
CA ILE A 3 27.20 -3.04 10.25
C ILE A 3 25.93 -3.77 10.65
N GLY A 4 25.16 -3.15 11.57
CA GLY A 4 23.83 -3.59 11.92
C GLY A 4 22.77 -2.88 11.10
N ILE A 5 21.75 -3.62 10.62
CA ILE A 5 20.60 -3.05 9.95
C ILE A 5 19.33 -3.44 10.70
N ILE A 6 18.51 -2.46 11.04
CA ILE A 6 17.20 -2.66 11.66
C ILE A 6 16.10 -2.15 10.73
N ASP A 7 15.24 -3.06 10.29
CA ASP A 7 13.94 -2.73 9.74
C ASP A 7 12.96 -2.61 10.92
N ALA A 8 12.70 -1.37 11.35
CA ALA A 8 11.86 -1.11 12.51
C ALA A 8 10.40 -1.60 12.30
N ASP A 9 9.92 -1.59 11.05
CA ASP A 9 8.57 -2.06 10.74
C ASP A 9 8.48 -3.59 10.79
N LEU A 10 9.55 -4.29 10.47
CA LEU A 10 9.63 -5.75 10.65
C LEU A 10 9.51 -6.13 12.14
N LEU A 11 10.22 -5.41 13.02
CA LEU A 11 10.21 -5.68 14.46
C LEU A 11 8.93 -5.21 15.14
N GLY A 12 8.43 -4.04 14.77
CA GLY A 12 7.30 -3.40 15.46
C GLY A 12 5.91 -3.78 14.94
N ARG A 13 5.79 -4.49 13.81
CA ARG A 13 4.52 -4.78 13.14
C ARG A 13 4.39 -6.26 12.78
N GLN A 14 3.73 -7.04 13.62
CA GLN A 14 3.64 -8.51 13.52
C GLN A 14 3.23 -9.06 12.14
N LYS A 15 2.44 -8.29 11.36
CA LYS A 15 1.94 -8.70 10.04
C LYS A 15 2.64 -7.99 8.88
N HIS A 16 3.70 -7.25 9.15
CA HIS A 16 4.46 -6.61 8.08
C HIS A 16 5.18 -7.67 7.23
N ARG A 17 5.01 -7.62 5.93
CA ARG A 17 5.59 -8.58 4.97
C ARG A 17 5.96 -7.88 3.68
N PHE A 18 6.80 -6.84 3.79
CA PHE A 18 7.37 -6.13 2.65
C PHE A 18 8.78 -5.67 3.00
N PRO A 19 9.81 -5.93 2.16
CA PRO A 19 11.17 -5.54 2.51
C PRO A 19 11.33 -4.02 2.52
N ASN A 20 12.22 -3.55 3.36
CA ASN A 20 12.59 -2.14 3.41
C ASN A 20 13.73 -1.88 2.41
N LEU A 21 13.41 -1.23 1.29
CA LEU A 21 14.37 -0.97 0.21
C LEU A 21 15.61 -0.20 0.68
N ALA A 22 15.46 0.76 1.62
CA ALA A 22 16.60 1.48 2.17
C ALA A 22 17.55 0.54 2.93
N CYS A 23 16.99 -0.39 3.73
CA CYS A 23 17.78 -1.43 4.40
C CYS A 23 18.55 -2.31 3.40
N GLU A 24 17.90 -2.74 2.32
CA GLU A 24 18.54 -3.56 1.28
C GLU A 24 19.66 -2.79 0.55
N LYS A 25 19.46 -1.50 0.22
CA LYS A 25 20.48 -0.65 -0.43
C LYS A 25 21.68 -0.42 0.48
N ILE A 26 21.44 -0.10 1.76
CA ILE A 26 22.50 0.08 2.78
C ILE A 26 23.30 -1.22 2.91
N SER A 27 22.62 -2.37 2.98
CA SER A 27 23.28 -3.69 3.04
C SER A 27 24.17 -3.94 1.82
N GLY A 28 23.65 -3.74 0.61
CA GLY A 28 24.41 -3.90 -0.62
C GLY A 28 25.66 -3.04 -0.65
N TYR A 29 25.53 -1.76 -0.33
CA TYR A 29 26.62 -0.80 -0.29
C TYR A 29 27.76 -1.21 0.65
N TRP A 30 27.41 -1.62 1.87
CA TRP A 30 28.42 -2.00 2.87
C TRP A 30 29.05 -3.38 2.60
N LYS A 31 28.28 -4.35 2.11
CA LYS A 31 28.81 -5.67 1.72
C LYS A 31 29.81 -5.55 0.56
N GLU A 32 29.54 -4.70 -0.45
CA GLU A 32 30.49 -4.45 -1.54
C GLU A 32 31.81 -3.87 -1.05
N ARG A 33 31.81 -3.14 0.07
CA ARG A 33 33.00 -2.58 0.73
C ARG A 33 33.66 -3.52 1.74
N GLY A 34 33.24 -4.78 1.77
CA GLY A 34 33.84 -5.82 2.62
C GLY A 34 33.42 -5.75 4.09
N ALA A 35 32.37 -5.02 4.43
CA ALA A 35 31.83 -5.02 5.80
C ALA A 35 31.01 -6.29 6.06
N GLU A 36 31.06 -6.77 7.30
CA GLU A 36 30.14 -7.78 7.83
C GLU A 36 28.79 -7.09 8.12
N VAL A 37 27.77 -7.40 7.31
CA VAL A 37 26.43 -6.79 7.46
C VAL A 37 25.44 -7.80 8.01
N LYS A 38 24.70 -7.42 9.06
CA LYS A 38 23.70 -8.27 9.71
C LYS A 38 22.35 -7.55 9.85
N LEU A 39 21.27 -8.23 9.49
CA LEU A 39 19.91 -7.82 9.86
C LEU A 39 19.72 -8.13 11.35
N LEU A 40 19.54 -7.09 12.17
CA LEU A 40 19.32 -7.24 13.58
C LEU A 40 17.82 -7.45 13.85
N LEU A 41 17.51 -8.47 14.61
CA LEU A 41 16.13 -8.84 14.97
C LEU A 41 15.75 -8.40 16.39
N SER A 42 16.67 -7.74 17.11
CA SER A 42 16.45 -7.07 18.39
C SER A 42 17.26 -5.78 18.45
N TYR A 43 16.73 -4.79 19.15
CA TYR A 43 17.46 -3.55 19.45
C TYR A 43 18.64 -3.79 20.44
N ASP A 44 18.60 -4.86 21.21
CA ASP A 44 19.68 -5.22 22.14
C ASP A 44 20.97 -5.65 21.42
N GLU A 45 20.87 -6.01 20.13
CA GLU A 45 22.03 -6.39 19.34
C GLU A 45 22.87 -5.18 18.85
N ILE A 46 22.39 -3.94 19.02
CA ILE A 46 23.06 -2.71 18.57
C ILE A 46 24.50 -2.62 19.09
N GLU A 47 24.74 -3.02 20.33
CA GLU A 47 26.05 -2.93 20.94
C GLU A 47 27.11 -3.84 20.28
N SER A 48 26.69 -4.87 19.57
CA SER A 48 27.57 -5.80 18.86
C SER A 48 28.13 -5.27 17.53
N CYS A 49 27.65 -4.13 17.07
CA CYS A 49 28.00 -3.53 15.78
C CYS A 49 28.84 -2.26 15.95
N ASP A 50 29.63 -1.91 14.93
CA ASP A 50 30.38 -0.65 14.86
C ASP A 50 29.46 0.51 14.48
N GLU A 51 28.59 0.29 13.50
CA GLU A 51 27.53 1.23 13.09
C GLU A 51 26.21 0.50 12.87
N VAL A 52 25.09 1.20 13.12
CA VAL A 52 23.74 0.67 12.97
C VAL A 52 22.85 1.63 12.18
N TYR A 53 22.16 1.11 11.19
CA TYR A 53 21.19 1.84 10.39
C TYR A 53 19.78 1.36 10.71
N ILE A 54 18.91 2.26 11.14
CA ILE A 54 17.52 1.97 11.51
C ILE A 54 16.60 2.68 10.52
N SER A 55 15.85 1.92 9.75
CA SER A 55 14.86 2.46 8.82
C SER A 55 13.43 2.18 9.31
N LYS A 56 12.57 3.19 9.24
CA LYS A 56 11.17 3.13 9.64
C LYS A 56 10.30 3.84 8.59
N VAL A 57 9.29 3.16 8.07
CA VAL A 57 8.36 3.69 7.05
C VAL A 57 7.06 4.19 7.68
N PHE A 58 6.49 3.44 8.62
CA PHE A 58 5.20 3.77 9.23
C PHE A 58 5.37 4.58 10.51
N THR A 59 4.65 5.69 10.63
CA THR A 59 4.73 6.61 11.79
C THR A 59 4.32 5.96 13.10
N ASP A 60 3.38 5.02 13.07
CA ASP A 60 2.81 4.30 14.21
C ASP A 60 3.60 3.06 14.65
N THR A 61 4.72 2.73 13.97
CA THR A 61 5.60 1.63 14.40
C THR A 61 6.30 2.02 15.69
N PRO A 62 6.14 1.23 16.78
CA PRO A 62 6.83 1.50 18.03
C PRO A 62 8.33 1.22 17.93
N ILE A 63 9.13 2.03 18.60
CA ILE A 63 10.56 1.79 18.84
C ILE A 63 10.85 2.08 20.31
N PRO A 64 11.90 1.46 20.91
CA PRO A 64 12.29 1.76 22.28
C PRO A 64 12.68 3.24 22.45
N GLU A 65 12.28 3.86 23.57
CA GLU A 65 12.50 5.28 23.83
C GLU A 65 13.99 5.66 23.97
N TRP A 66 14.83 4.70 24.31
CA TRP A 66 16.28 4.90 24.45
C TRP A 66 17.01 4.97 23.09
N ILE A 67 16.37 4.54 21.98
CA ILE A 67 16.94 4.63 20.65
C ILE A 67 16.92 6.08 20.16
N LYS A 68 18.12 6.63 19.99
CA LYS A 68 18.31 8.00 19.48
C LYS A 68 19.45 8.04 18.46
N PRO A 69 19.43 8.97 17.50
CA PRO A 69 20.55 9.18 16.59
C PRO A 69 21.83 9.48 17.35
N SER A 70 22.94 8.93 16.89
CA SER A 70 24.28 9.15 17.44
C SER A 70 25.32 8.93 16.32
N ASN A 71 26.60 9.05 16.64
CA ASN A 71 27.67 8.70 15.69
C ASN A 71 27.65 7.22 15.29
N LYS A 72 27.06 6.36 16.11
CA LYS A 72 26.89 4.92 15.88
C LYS A 72 25.53 4.56 15.27
N ILE A 73 24.47 5.32 15.56
CA ILE A 73 23.09 5.00 15.19
C ILE A 73 22.56 6.03 14.18
N HIS A 74 22.35 5.56 12.96
CA HIS A 74 21.79 6.34 11.85
C HIS A 74 20.32 5.98 11.69
N MET A 75 19.44 7.00 11.71
CA MET A 75 18.00 6.79 11.62
C MET A 75 17.45 7.44 10.37
N GLY A 76 16.58 6.73 9.63
CA GLY A 76 16.00 7.21 8.38
C GLY A 76 14.58 6.71 8.12
N GLY A 77 13.95 7.34 7.14
CA GLY A 77 12.62 6.98 6.63
C GLY A 77 11.48 7.87 7.11
N THR A 78 10.38 7.80 6.40
CA THR A 78 9.18 8.63 6.60
C THR A 78 8.50 8.39 7.96
N GLY A 79 8.69 7.22 8.55
CA GLY A 79 8.16 6.89 9.87
C GLY A 79 8.78 7.72 11.01
N PHE A 80 10.03 8.19 10.84
CA PHE A 80 10.67 9.10 11.79
C PHE A 80 10.43 10.58 11.47
N TYR A 81 10.54 10.95 10.18
CA TYR A 81 10.65 12.34 9.76
C TYR A 81 9.49 12.83 8.90
N PHE A 82 8.52 11.97 8.59
CA PHE A 82 7.38 12.25 7.73
C PHE A 82 7.84 12.82 6.38
N ASP A 83 7.37 14.01 5.99
CA ASP A 83 7.71 14.71 4.75
C ASP A 83 9.14 15.29 4.73
N LYS A 84 9.82 15.34 5.88
CA LYS A 84 11.19 15.84 6.07
C LYS A 84 12.25 14.73 6.14
N ALA A 85 11.88 13.49 5.74
CA ALA A 85 12.84 12.39 5.73
C ALA A 85 14.05 12.72 4.84
N PRO A 86 15.30 12.63 5.36
CA PRO A 86 16.49 12.83 4.56
C PRO A 86 16.57 11.75 3.49
N ASN A 87 17.12 12.09 2.34
CA ASN A 87 17.48 11.09 1.33
C ASN A 87 18.70 10.30 1.84
N LEU A 88 18.85 9.07 1.34
CA LEU A 88 20.11 8.35 1.46
C LEU A 88 21.21 9.14 0.71
N PRO A 89 22.49 9.01 1.09
CA PRO A 89 23.60 9.45 0.26
C PRO A 89 23.49 8.86 -1.14
N ASP A 90 23.82 9.64 -2.17
CA ASP A 90 23.64 9.23 -3.58
C ASP A 90 24.28 7.88 -3.90
N GLU A 91 25.45 7.59 -3.34
CA GLU A 91 26.18 6.34 -3.50
C GLU A 91 25.45 5.11 -2.92
N ILE A 92 24.60 5.33 -1.91
CA ILE A 92 23.73 4.28 -1.34
C ILE A 92 22.38 4.27 -2.06
N GLU A 93 21.82 5.45 -2.37
CA GLU A 93 20.53 5.56 -3.06
C GLU A 93 20.55 4.88 -4.43
N HIS A 94 21.66 4.97 -5.15
CA HIS A 94 21.87 4.36 -6.48
C HIS A 94 22.58 3.01 -6.43
N HIS A 95 22.76 2.42 -5.24
CA HIS A 95 23.35 1.10 -5.09
C HIS A 95 22.33 -0.02 -5.35
N MET A 96 22.81 -1.14 -5.92
CA MET A 96 22.01 -2.36 -6.07
C MET A 96 21.54 -2.85 -4.69
N PRO A 97 20.23 -3.10 -4.49
CA PRO A 97 19.73 -3.66 -3.25
C PRO A 97 20.30 -5.05 -2.97
N ASP A 98 20.64 -5.34 -1.72
CA ASP A 98 20.95 -6.69 -1.26
C ASP A 98 19.67 -7.47 -1.03
N TYR A 99 19.20 -8.15 -2.04
CA TYR A 99 17.97 -8.95 -1.98
C TYR A 99 18.08 -10.20 -1.09
N HIS A 100 19.23 -10.45 -0.46
CA HIS A 100 19.48 -11.56 0.46
C HIS A 100 19.53 -11.13 1.92
N LEU A 101 19.34 -9.85 2.22
CA LEU A 101 19.37 -9.32 3.60
C LEU A 101 18.40 -10.04 4.54
N TYR A 102 17.25 -10.47 4.05
CA TYR A 102 16.18 -11.09 4.85
C TYR A 102 16.19 -12.63 4.83
N ASP A 103 17.12 -13.28 4.12
CA ASP A 103 17.08 -14.73 3.90
C ASP A 103 17.17 -15.54 5.19
N GLU A 104 18.09 -15.19 6.10
CA GLU A 104 18.24 -15.87 7.40
C GLU A 104 17.00 -15.73 8.29
N TRP A 105 16.41 -14.54 8.29
CA TRP A 105 15.15 -14.31 9.01
C TRP A 105 14.01 -15.16 8.43
N ILE A 106 13.87 -15.21 7.11
CA ILE A 106 12.83 -16.01 6.44
C ILE A 106 13.03 -17.50 6.79
N GLN A 107 14.26 -17.99 6.73
CA GLN A 107 14.59 -19.37 7.08
C GLN A 107 14.21 -19.68 8.53
N THR A 108 14.53 -18.78 9.46
CA THR A 108 14.14 -18.91 10.87
C THR A 108 12.63 -18.99 11.07
N GLU A 109 11.86 -18.16 10.33
CA GLU A 109 10.39 -18.20 10.38
C GLU A 109 9.82 -19.51 9.78
N VAL A 110 10.44 -20.04 8.74
CA VAL A 110 10.08 -21.35 8.16
C VAL A 110 10.31 -22.46 9.18
N GLU A 111 11.45 -22.47 9.86
CA GLU A 111 11.79 -23.47 10.89
C GLU A 111 10.85 -23.42 12.08
N LYS A 112 10.55 -22.21 12.58
CA LYS A 112 9.55 -22.01 13.64
C LYS A 112 8.17 -22.55 13.24
N ALA A 113 7.71 -22.21 12.03
CA ALA A 113 6.40 -22.68 11.55
C ALA A 113 6.37 -24.19 11.38
N LYS A 114 7.47 -24.79 10.89
CA LYS A 114 7.61 -26.24 10.75
C LYS A 114 7.57 -26.94 12.12
N ALA A 115 8.25 -26.38 13.12
CA ALA A 115 8.23 -26.91 14.48
C ALA A 115 6.83 -26.88 15.11
N ILE A 116 6.06 -25.80 14.86
CA ILE A 116 4.69 -25.65 15.40
C ILE A 116 3.68 -26.55 14.67
N GLN A 117 3.75 -26.66 13.35
CA GLN A 117 2.72 -27.34 12.52
C GLN A 117 3.05 -28.82 12.29
N GLY A 118 4.28 -29.27 12.54
CA GLY A 118 4.71 -30.64 12.35
C GLY A 118 4.41 -31.15 10.92
N GLU A 119 3.80 -32.32 10.83
CA GLU A 119 3.45 -32.95 9.54
C GLU A 119 2.46 -32.16 8.69
N ASN A 120 1.69 -31.24 9.28
CA ASN A 120 0.74 -30.38 8.59
C ASN A 120 1.41 -29.19 7.88
N PHE A 121 2.71 -28.96 8.09
CA PHE A 121 3.43 -27.85 7.50
C PHE A 121 3.56 -27.98 5.98
N LYS A 122 3.04 -26.96 5.27
CA LYS A 122 3.13 -26.88 3.81
C LYS A 122 4.00 -25.70 3.42
N GLN A 123 5.30 -25.95 3.25
CA GLN A 123 6.31 -24.91 2.97
C GLN A 123 5.91 -23.99 1.81
N LYS A 124 5.44 -24.55 0.67
CA LYS A 124 5.04 -23.75 -0.49
C LYS A 124 3.92 -22.74 -0.15
N SER A 125 2.93 -23.14 0.63
CA SER A 125 1.86 -22.24 1.09
C SER A 125 2.37 -21.20 2.09
N PHE A 126 3.24 -21.61 3.01
CA PHE A 126 3.84 -20.72 3.99
C PHE A 126 4.72 -19.65 3.33
N MET A 127 5.50 -20.00 2.31
CA MET A 127 6.37 -19.08 1.57
C MET A 127 5.63 -17.99 0.78
N VAL A 128 4.33 -18.16 0.50
CA VAL A 128 3.54 -17.15 -0.22
C VAL A 128 3.56 -15.78 0.48
N GLN A 129 3.63 -15.74 1.80
CA GLN A 129 3.72 -14.50 2.56
C GLN A 129 5.05 -13.74 2.38
N PHE A 130 6.11 -14.42 1.94
CA PHE A 130 7.45 -13.85 1.73
C PHE A 130 7.74 -13.52 0.26
N LYS A 131 6.78 -13.67 -0.64
CA LYS A 131 6.99 -13.45 -2.08
C LYS A 131 7.57 -12.07 -2.43
N GLU A 132 7.25 -11.03 -1.65
CA GLU A 132 7.78 -9.67 -1.87
C GLU A 132 9.31 -9.64 -1.61
N TYR A 133 9.81 -10.46 -0.69
CA TYR A 133 11.24 -10.59 -0.39
C TYR A 133 11.98 -11.48 -1.40
N THR A 134 11.31 -12.50 -1.96
CA THR A 134 11.99 -13.56 -2.72
C THR A 134 11.79 -13.44 -4.23
N ASP A 135 10.69 -12.88 -4.70
CA ASP A 135 10.30 -12.93 -6.10
C ASP A 135 10.52 -11.62 -6.86
N TYR A 136 10.68 -10.48 -6.16
CA TYR A 136 10.69 -9.18 -6.81
C TYR A 136 12.04 -8.47 -6.75
N SER A 137 12.42 -7.87 -7.88
CA SER A 137 13.32 -6.72 -7.89
C SER A 137 12.51 -5.49 -7.50
N ILE A 138 12.99 -4.68 -6.56
CA ILE A 138 12.25 -3.55 -6.00
C ILE A 138 13.04 -2.26 -6.18
N GLY A 139 12.38 -1.21 -6.68
CA GLY A 139 13.05 0.07 -6.87
C GLY A 139 12.12 1.18 -7.33
N PHE A 140 12.73 2.28 -7.75
CA PHE A 140 12.06 3.46 -8.29
C PHE A 140 12.65 3.78 -9.67
N ILE A 141 11.85 3.82 -10.72
CA ILE A 141 12.29 4.39 -12.00
C ILE A 141 12.09 5.90 -11.97
N THR A 142 10.99 6.35 -11.36
CA THR A 142 10.69 7.77 -11.19
C THR A 142 10.50 8.12 -9.72
N ARG A 143 10.81 9.36 -9.37
CA ARG A 143 10.54 9.90 -8.04
C ARG A 143 9.79 11.21 -8.16
N GLY A 144 9.09 11.54 -7.07
CA GLY A 144 8.40 12.80 -6.92
C GLY A 144 6.95 12.78 -7.38
N CYS A 145 6.24 13.83 -6.99
CA CYS A 145 4.85 14.08 -7.33
C CYS A 145 4.57 15.58 -7.25
N PHE A 146 3.88 16.13 -8.24
CA PHE A 146 3.43 17.52 -8.23
C PHE A 146 2.08 17.72 -7.51
N ARG A 147 1.44 16.63 -7.07
CA ARG A 147 0.17 16.68 -6.34
C ARG A 147 0.43 16.97 -4.87
N LYS A 148 0.13 18.13 -4.40
CA LYS A 148 0.31 18.51 -2.98
C LYS A 148 -0.88 18.03 -2.13
N CYS A 149 -1.18 16.70 -2.16
CA CYS A 149 -2.26 16.12 -1.36
C CYS A 149 -1.94 16.26 0.13
N LYS A 150 -2.81 16.93 0.90
CA LYS A 150 -2.57 17.30 2.31
C LYS A 150 -2.28 16.12 3.24
N PHE A 151 -2.73 14.93 2.89
CA PHE A 151 -2.50 13.69 3.64
C PHE A 151 -1.22 12.94 3.24
N CYS A 152 -0.55 13.35 2.17
CA CYS A 152 0.57 12.61 1.58
C CYS A 152 1.91 13.04 2.17
N VAL A 153 2.83 12.07 2.35
CA VAL A 153 4.20 12.30 2.83
C VAL A 153 5.11 12.94 1.76
N ASN A 154 4.70 12.94 0.48
CA ASN A 154 5.52 13.42 -0.64
C ASN A 154 5.40 14.93 -0.90
N GLN A 155 5.34 15.74 0.16
CA GLN A 155 5.18 17.19 0.06
C GLN A 155 6.43 17.93 -0.47
N LYS A 156 7.61 17.33 -0.35
CA LYS A 156 8.89 17.94 -0.75
C LYS A 156 9.10 18.08 -2.25
N TYR A 157 8.35 17.33 -3.07
CA TYR A 157 8.52 17.33 -4.51
C TYR A 157 7.50 18.24 -5.22
N ASP A 158 7.94 18.89 -6.31
CA ASP A 158 7.10 19.76 -7.16
C ASP A 158 6.89 19.20 -8.57
N HIS A 159 7.62 18.16 -8.93
CA HIS A 159 7.56 17.51 -10.24
C HIS A 159 7.90 16.03 -10.12
N VAL A 160 7.74 15.31 -11.20
CA VAL A 160 8.15 13.90 -11.35
C VAL A 160 9.36 13.86 -12.29
N PHE A 161 10.40 13.14 -11.89
CA PHE A 161 11.65 13.02 -12.66
C PHE A 161 12.11 11.56 -12.72
N LEU A 162 12.93 11.24 -13.73
CA LEU A 162 13.64 9.96 -13.78
C LEU A 162 14.63 9.89 -12.62
N HIS A 163 14.67 8.77 -11.93
CA HIS A 163 15.49 8.60 -10.72
C HIS A 163 16.55 7.52 -10.93
N SER A 164 16.17 6.24 -10.90
CA SER A 164 17.10 5.12 -11.03
C SER A 164 16.93 4.42 -12.37
N PRO A 165 17.98 4.31 -13.17
CA PRO A 165 18.01 3.36 -14.28
C PRO A 165 17.72 1.95 -13.75
N LEU A 166 17.01 1.14 -14.54
CA LEU A 166 16.59 -0.20 -14.14
C LEU A 166 17.76 -1.08 -13.65
N LYS A 167 18.96 -0.91 -14.24
CA LYS A 167 20.20 -1.63 -13.86
C LYS A 167 20.62 -1.46 -12.40
N GLU A 168 20.14 -0.42 -11.71
CA GLU A 168 20.48 -0.14 -10.31
C GLU A 168 19.69 -0.97 -9.30
N PHE A 169 18.61 -1.63 -9.74
CA PHE A 169 17.79 -2.46 -8.85
C PHE A 169 17.25 -3.74 -9.52
N TYR A 170 17.43 -3.92 -10.82
CA TYR A 170 16.92 -5.09 -11.52
C TYR A 170 17.87 -6.27 -11.41
N ASP A 171 17.43 -7.31 -10.73
CA ASP A 171 18.07 -8.63 -10.70
C ASP A 171 17.34 -9.57 -11.68
N PRO A 172 17.99 -10.02 -12.77
CA PRO A 172 17.38 -10.89 -13.77
C PRO A 172 17.00 -12.28 -13.23
N THR A 173 17.54 -12.71 -12.10
CA THR A 173 17.19 -13.98 -11.44
C THR A 173 15.83 -13.89 -10.76
N ARG A 174 15.38 -12.69 -10.38
CA ARG A 174 14.08 -12.45 -9.79
C ARG A 174 12.95 -12.60 -10.81
N LYS A 175 11.79 -13.08 -10.36
CA LYS A 175 10.65 -13.42 -11.24
C LYS A 175 9.89 -12.21 -11.74
N LYS A 176 9.88 -11.11 -10.95
CA LYS A 176 8.98 -9.96 -11.13
C LYS A 176 9.67 -8.66 -10.72
N ILE A 177 9.04 -7.53 -11.06
CA ILE A 177 9.50 -6.20 -10.67
C ILE A 177 8.41 -5.48 -9.88
N CYS A 178 8.76 -4.86 -8.76
CA CYS A 178 7.88 -4.02 -7.96
C CYS A 178 8.40 -2.58 -7.92
N LEU A 179 7.62 -1.66 -8.44
CA LEU A 179 7.96 -0.25 -8.50
C LEU A 179 7.29 0.51 -7.36
N LEU A 180 8.08 1.30 -6.64
CA LEU A 180 7.63 2.13 -5.53
C LEU A 180 7.43 3.60 -5.95
N ASP A 181 7.34 3.85 -7.26
CA ASP A 181 7.19 5.17 -7.86
C ASP A 181 6.02 5.96 -7.26
N ASP A 182 6.26 7.22 -6.93
CA ASP A 182 5.26 8.09 -6.28
C ASP A 182 4.13 8.50 -7.23
N ASN A 183 4.48 8.83 -8.48
CA ASN A 183 3.52 9.21 -9.53
C ASN A 183 4.10 8.94 -10.93
N PHE A 184 4.27 7.67 -11.28
CA PHE A 184 4.89 7.24 -12.54
C PHE A 184 4.30 7.95 -13.78
N LEU A 185 2.97 8.06 -13.86
CA LEU A 185 2.30 8.70 -15.02
C LEU A 185 2.55 10.21 -15.12
N GLY A 186 3.02 10.84 -14.07
CA GLY A 186 3.41 12.26 -14.07
C GLY A 186 4.76 12.55 -14.71
N CYS A 187 5.59 11.53 -14.94
CA CYS A 187 6.88 11.67 -15.60
C CYS A 187 6.70 11.99 -17.08
N LYS A 188 7.46 12.96 -17.60
CA LYS A 188 7.47 13.28 -19.05
C LYS A 188 7.92 12.09 -19.89
N HIS A 189 8.85 11.31 -19.36
CA HIS A 189 9.47 10.13 -19.99
C HIS A 189 8.78 8.80 -19.58
N TRP A 190 7.51 8.86 -19.17
CA TRP A 190 6.76 7.67 -18.72
C TRP A 190 6.75 6.55 -19.76
N LYS A 191 6.70 6.90 -21.06
CA LYS A 191 6.64 5.92 -22.15
C LYS A 191 7.95 5.15 -22.30
N GLU A 192 9.05 5.86 -22.34
CA GLU A 192 10.40 5.26 -22.40
C GLU A 192 10.68 4.39 -21.16
N ALA A 193 10.28 4.87 -19.97
CA ALA A 193 10.38 4.12 -18.73
C ALA A 193 9.53 2.83 -18.77
N LEU A 194 8.30 2.91 -19.30
CA LEU A 194 7.44 1.75 -19.49
C LEU A 194 8.04 0.75 -20.49
N ASP A 195 8.58 1.23 -21.62
CA ASP A 195 9.19 0.39 -22.65
C ASP A 195 10.43 -0.36 -22.09
N THR A 196 11.21 0.29 -21.23
CA THR A 196 12.33 -0.35 -20.52
C THR A 196 11.85 -1.51 -19.62
N LEU A 197 10.73 -1.34 -18.91
CA LEU A 197 10.12 -2.41 -18.11
C LEU A 197 9.63 -3.57 -19.00
N VAL A 198 8.92 -3.24 -20.08
CA VAL A 198 8.40 -4.23 -21.03
C VAL A 198 9.54 -5.05 -21.66
N ALA A 199 10.68 -4.43 -21.97
CA ALA A 199 11.86 -5.08 -22.54
C ALA A 199 12.43 -6.19 -21.64
N THR A 200 12.22 -6.12 -20.31
CA THR A 200 12.66 -7.20 -19.38
C THR A 200 11.87 -8.48 -19.56
N ARG A 201 10.70 -8.44 -20.19
CA ARG A 201 9.72 -9.54 -20.29
C ARG A 201 9.25 -10.09 -18.94
N LYS A 202 9.58 -9.43 -17.80
CA LYS A 202 9.10 -9.80 -16.47
C LYS A 202 7.74 -9.12 -16.18
N PRO A 203 6.84 -9.77 -15.46
CA PRO A 203 5.68 -9.09 -14.92
C PRO A 203 6.11 -8.01 -13.93
N PHE A 204 5.42 -6.87 -13.93
CA PHE A 204 5.72 -5.78 -12.99
C PHE A 204 4.45 -5.15 -12.43
N LYS A 205 4.58 -4.43 -11.32
CA LYS A 205 3.49 -3.68 -10.69
C LYS A 205 3.98 -2.35 -10.13
N PHE A 206 3.06 -1.41 -10.01
CA PHE A 206 3.24 -0.17 -9.26
C PHE A 206 2.60 -0.33 -7.87
N LYS A 207 3.41 -0.29 -6.81
CA LYS A 207 2.98 -0.57 -5.43
C LYS A 207 2.19 0.58 -4.81
N GLN A 208 2.59 1.83 -5.12
CA GLN A 208 1.97 3.03 -4.55
C GLN A 208 0.66 3.44 -5.25
N GLY A 209 0.37 2.83 -6.40
CA GLY A 209 -0.75 3.20 -7.25
C GLY A 209 -0.38 4.20 -8.35
N LEU A 210 -1.36 4.49 -9.19
CA LEU A 210 -1.23 5.35 -10.35
C LEU A 210 -2.21 6.52 -10.24
N ASP A 211 -1.83 7.69 -10.75
CA ASP A 211 -2.72 8.86 -10.80
C ASP A 211 -3.68 8.74 -12.00
N GLU A 212 -4.92 8.33 -11.75
CA GLU A 212 -5.96 8.14 -12.77
C GLU A 212 -6.30 9.43 -13.51
N ARG A 213 -6.13 10.60 -12.86
CA ARG A 213 -6.39 11.92 -13.47
C ARG A 213 -5.50 12.17 -14.67
N LEU A 214 -4.36 11.50 -14.75
CA LEU A 214 -3.41 11.58 -15.85
C LEU A 214 -3.69 10.57 -16.98
N ILE A 215 -4.66 9.68 -16.81
CA ILE A 215 -5.00 8.69 -17.84
C ILE A 215 -5.51 9.41 -19.10
N THR A 216 -4.88 9.09 -20.22
CA THR A 216 -5.26 9.42 -21.60
C THR A 216 -5.40 8.14 -22.39
N ASP A 217 -5.95 8.19 -23.61
CA ASP A 217 -6.02 7.01 -24.49
C ASP A 217 -4.62 6.38 -24.68
N SER A 218 -3.58 7.18 -24.93
CA SER A 218 -2.20 6.69 -25.11
C SER A 218 -1.66 6.00 -23.84
N ARG A 219 -1.86 6.60 -22.65
CA ARG A 219 -1.42 6.00 -21.38
C ARG A 219 -2.19 4.73 -21.06
N ALA A 220 -3.49 4.71 -21.26
CA ALA A 220 -4.32 3.53 -21.07
C ALA A 220 -3.90 2.39 -22.00
N GLN A 221 -3.69 2.69 -23.29
CA GLN A 221 -3.20 1.71 -24.26
C GLN A 221 -1.85 1.12 -23.84
N GLY A 222 -0.89 1.96 -23.39
CA GLY A 222 0.40 1.49 -22.90
C GLY A 222 0.25 0.61 -21.68
N LEU A 223 -0.48 1.08 -20.65
CA LEU A 223 -0.58 0.39 -19.36
C LEU A 223 -1.34 -0.94 -19.42
N PHE A 224 -2.43 -1.03 -20.19
CA PHE A 224 -3.29 -2.21 -20.18
C PHE A 224 -2.87 -3.29 -21.18
N ASN A 225 -1.79 -3.06 -21.95
CA ASN A 225 -1.21 -4.03 -22.89
C ASN A 225 0.10 -4.66 -22.40
N VAL A 226 0.43 -4.55 -21.11
CA VAL A 226 1.68 -5.10 -20.55
C VAL A 226 1.42 -6.31 -19.65
N ARG A 227 2.47 -7.06 -19.35
CA ARG A 227 2.43 -8.14 -18.36
C ARG A 227 2.42 -7.53 -16.94
N TYR A 228 1.25 -7.11 -16.50
CA TYR A 228 1.07 -6.50 -15.17
C TYR A 228 0.84 -7.57 -14.11
N ASP A 229 1.41 -7.36 -12.91
CA ASP A 229 1.30 -8.27 -11.79
C ASP A 229 0.28 -7.78 -10.76
N GLY A 230 -0.87 -8.42 -10.72
CA GLY A 230 -1.95 -8.09 -9.78
C GLY A 230 -2.92 -7.01 -10.28
N ASP A 231 -3.48 -6.25 -9.35
CA ASP A 231 -4.49 -5.23 -9.66
C ASP A 231 -3.84 -3.89 -10.05
N TYR A 232 -4.32 -3.27 -11.12
CA TYR A 232 -4.05 -1.85 -11.35
C TYR A 232 -4.71 -1.03 -10.26
N THR A 233 -3.91 -0.34 -9.48
CA THR A 233 -4.41 0.46 -8.36
C THR A 233 -4.32 1.96 -8.69
N PHE A 234 -5.44 2.66 -8.52
CA PHE A 234 -5.60 4.09 -8.70
C PHE A 234 -6.08 4.73 -7.39
N ALA A 235 -6.38 6.03 -7.40
CA ALA A 235 -6.91 6.73 -6.23
C ALA A 235 -8.20 7.48 -6.56
N PHE A 236 -9.16 7.50 -5.64
CA PHE A 236 -10.35 8.33 -5.68
C PHE A 236 -10.60 8.93 -4.28
N ASP A 237 -9.67 9.77 -3.86
CA ASP A 237 -9.64 10.24 -2.48
C ASP A 237 -10.59 11.39 -2.21
N ASN A 238 -10.90 12.22 -3.22
CA ASN A 238 -11.80 13.36 -3.06
C ASN A 238 -13.00 13.28 -4.00
N VAL A 239 -14.20 13.54 -3.47
CA VAL A 239 -15.43 13.59 -4.26
C VAL A 239 -15.46 14.76 -5.26
N SER A 240 -14.68 15.82 -5.05
CA SER A 240 -14.52 16.92 -6.02
C SER A 240 -13.98 16.46 -7.36
N ASP A 241 -13.23 15.36 -7.39
CA ASP A 241 -12.69 14.76 -8.61
C ASP A 241 -13.71 13.86 -9.36
N TYR A 242 -14.98 13.78 -8.87
CA TYR A 242 -15.97 12.83 -9.37
C TYR A 242 -16.15 12.88 -10.89
N ASP A 243 -16.38 14.06 -11.47
CA ASP A 243 -16.64 14.19 -12.89
C ASP A 243 -15.39 13.88 -13.74
N LEU A 244 -14.22 14.27 -13.24
CA LEU A 244 -12.95 13.95 -13.88
C LEU A 244 -12.72 12.44 -13.87
N ILE A 245 -12.85 11.80 -12.72
CA ILE A 245 -12.65 10.34 -12.58
C ILE A 245 -13.70 9.58 -13.41
N HIS A 246 -14.94 10.04 -13.44
CA HIS A 246 -15.96 9.46 -14.32
C HIS A 246 -15.51 9.45 -15.81
N LYS A 247 -14.94 10.56 -16.30
CA LYS A 247 -14.37 10.63 -17.66
C LYS A 247 -13.19 9.64 -17.82
N LYS A 248 -12.31 9.54 -16.81
CA LYS A 248 -11.14 8.64 -16.86
C LYS A 248 -11.54 7.17 -16.81
N LEU A 249 -12.55 6.82 -16.03
CA LEU A 249 -13.10 5.45 -16.00
C LEU A 249 -13.64 5.01 -17.36
N LYS A 250 -14.25 5.91 -18.14
CA LYS A 250 -14.65 5.62 -19.53
C LYS A 250 -13.44 5.27 -20.41
N ILE A 251 -12.35 6.03 -20.28
CA ILE A 251 -11.10 5.73 -21.01
C ILE A 251 -10.53 4.38 -20.56
N ILE A 252 -10.38 4.15 -19.24
CA ILE A 252 -9.88 2.89 -18.70
C ILE A 252 -10.69 1.71 -19.28
N ARG A 253 -12.02 1.80 -19.28
CA ARG A 253 -12.90 0.71 -19.75
C ARG A 253 -12.92 0.50 -21.25
N LYS A 254 -12.45 1.47 -22.03
CA LYS A 254 -12.20 1.29 -23.47
C LYS A 254 -11.02 0.33 -23.72
N TYR A 255 -10.01 0.31 -22.85
CA TYR A 255 -8.77 -0.47 -23.03
C TYR A 255 -8.70 -1.73 -22.17
N THR A 256 -9.48 -1.86 -21.11
CA THR A 256 -9.53 -3.08 -20.32
C THR A 256 -10.92 -3.41 -19.80
N LYS A 257 -11.31 -4.68 -19.94
CA LYS A 257 -12.52 -5.27 -19.34
C LYS A 257 -12.22 -6.00 -18.04
N SER A 258 -10.92 -6.08 -17.64
CA SER A 258 -10.52 -6.76 -16.42
C SER A 258 -11.16 -6.14 -15.18
N THR A 259 -11.63 -6.96 -14.27
CA THR A 259 -12.09 -6.54 -12.93
C THR A 259 -10.93 -6.28 -11.96
N SER A 260 -9.68 -6.50 -12.40
CA SER A 260 -8.46 -6.22 -11.62
C SER A 260 -8.07 -4.75 -11.71
N VAL A 261 -9.05 -3.84 -11.55
CA VAL A 261 -8.85 -2.39 -11.43
C VAL A 261 -9.40 -1.96 -10.09
N LYS A 262 -8.52 -1.45 -9.25
CA LYS A 262 -8.80 -1.08 -7.86
C LYS A 262 -8.59 0.41 -7.64
N PHE A 263 -9.35 0.98 -6.72
CA PHE A 263 -9.22 2.38 -6.32
C PHE A 263 -9.06 2.49 -4.81
N TYR A 264 -8.05 3.20 -4.36
CA TYR A 264 -8.01 3.72 -3.00
C TYR A 264 -9.13 4.74 -2.83
N VAL A 265 -9.83 4.67 -1.71
CA VAL A 265 -10.92 5.60 -1.35
C VAL A 265 -10.67 6.07 0.07
N LEU A 266 -10.10 7.26 0.21
CA LEU A 266 -9.83 7.86 1.51
C LEU A 266 -11.12 8.34 2.16
N VAL A 267 -11.30 8.04 3.45
CA VAL A 267 -12.45 8.47 4.26
C VAL A 267 -11.98 8.98 5.62
N GLY A 268 -12.75 9.90 6.20
CA GLY A 268 -12.48 10.48 7.53
C GLY A 268 -11.24 11.39 7.54
N PHE A 269 -10.94 12.08 6.44
CA PHE A 269 -9.84 13.04 6.31
C PHE A 269 -10.31 14.49 6.40
N GLU A 270 -11.16 14.93 5.47
CA GLU A 270 -11.63 16.33 5.42
C GLU A 270 -12.70 16.59 6.49
N SER A 271 -13.57 15.62 6.70
CA SER A 271 -14.57 15.62 7.78
C SER A 271 -14.82 14.19 8.27
N THR A 272 -15.61 14.06 9.34
CA THR A 272 -16.03 12.77 9.90
C THR A 272 -17.54 12.76 10.18
N ASP A 273 -18.28 13.58 9.44
CA ASP A 273 -19.72 13.75 9.52
C ASP A 273 -20.49 12.88 8.50
N ALA A 274 -21.81 13.05 8.45
CA ALA A 274 -22.67 12.32 7.51
C ALA A 274 -22.32 12.60 6.06
N LYS A 275 -21.78 13.78 5.74
CA LYS A 275 -21.40 14.15 4.37
C LYS A 275 -20.19 13.36 3.88
N ASP A 276 -19.22 13.06 4.73
CA ASP A 276 -18.08 12.21 4.35
C ASP A 276 -18.54 10.78 4.02
N ILE A 277 -19.49 10.25 4.81
CA ILE A 277 -20.09 8.92 4.55
C ILE A 277 -20.87 8.93 3.23
N GLU A 278 -21.70 9.95 2.96
CA GLU A 278 -22.41 10.11 1.69
C GLU A 278 -21.42 10.16 0.51
N ASN A 279 -20.36 10.97 0.64
CA ASN A 279 -19.30 11.10 -0.36
C ASN A 279 -18.56 9.78 -0.62
N ALA A 280 -18.35 8.97 0.42
CA ALA A 280 -17.81 7.63 0.27
C ALA A 280 -18.73 6.74 -0.58
N PHE A 281 -20.02 6.65 -0.23
CA PHE A 281 -20.98 5.86 -1.01
C PHE A 281 -21.12 6.35 -2.46
N LYS A 282 -21.14 7.66 -2.70
CA LYS A 282 -21.17 8.24 -4.03
C LYS A 282 -19.99 7.78 -4.89
N ARG A 283 -18.77 7.78 -4.32
CA ARG A 283 -17.56 7.28 -4.99
C ARG A 283 -17.64 5.77 -5.25
N LEU A 284 -18.10 4.98 -4.26
CA LEU A 284 -18.26 3.53 -4.39
C LEU A 284 -19.29 3.16 -5.48
N ALA A 285 -20.42 3.87 -5.54
CA ALA A 285 -21.44 3.66 -6.57
C ALA A 285 -20.87 3.88 -7.99
N LEU A 286 -20.02 4.91 -8.18
CA LEU A 286 -19.34 5.14 -9.46
C LEU A 286 -18.37 4.00 -9.77
N LEU A 287 -17.60 3.53 -8.79
CA LEU A 287 -16.69 2.40 -8.99
C LEU A 287 -17.43 1.11 -9.35
N MET A 288 -18.57 0.82 -8.69
CA MET A 288 -19.44 -0.31 -9.03
C MET A 288 -19.93 -0.23 -10.48
N LYS A 289 -20.41 0.96 -10.91
CA LYS A 289 -20.88 1.20 -12.26
C LYS A 289 -19.83 0.85 -13.33
N TYR A 290 -18.57 1.09 -13.00
CA TYR A 290 -17.43 0.75 -13.88
C TYR A 290 -16.73 -0.55 -13.52
N LYS A 291 -17.35 -1.43 -12.70
CA LYS A 291 -16.77 -2.73 -12.32
C LYS A 291 -15.35 -2.64 -11.74
N CYS A 292 -15.05 -1.53 -11.05
CA CYS A 292 -13.82 -1.34 -10.30
C CYS A 292 -14.01 -1.76 -8.83
N LEU A 293 -12.93 -2.18 -8.19
CA LEU A 293 -12.94 -2.56 -6.78
C LEU A 293 -12.46 -1.40 -5.92
N PRO A 294 -13.08 -1.11 -4.79
CA PRO A 294 -12.55 -0.15 -3.84
C PRO A 294 -11.49 -0.79 -2.93
N TYR A 295 -10.66 0.06 -2.35
CA TYR A 295 -9.93 -0.20 -1.12
C TYR A 295 -10.09 1.01 -0.22
N ILE A 296 -10.96 0.90 0.77
CA ILE A 296 -11.33 2.01 1.64
C ILE A 296 -10.24 2.22 2.68
N MET A 297 -9.61 3.38 2.64
CA MET A 297 -8.56 3.80 3.55
C MET A 297 -9.14 4.78 4.56
N ARG A 298 -9.21 4.38 5.83
CA ARG A 298 -9.59 5.27 6.91
C ARG A 298 -8.37 6.10 7.30
N TYR A 299 -8.49 7.41 7.21
CA TYR A 299 -7.38 8.32 7.48
C TYR A 299 -6.78 8.11 8.87
N GLN A 300 -5.47 8.12 8.93
CA GLN A 300 -4.70 8.08 10.17
C GLN A 300 -3.53 9.04 10.06
N ASP A 301 -3.49 10.03 10.97
CA ASP A 301 -2.35 10.94 11.11
C ASP A 301 -1.53 10.50 12.33
N LYS A 302 -0.23 10.26 12.14
CA LYS A 302 0.70 9.87 13.21
C LYS A 302 0.07 8.97 14.28
N SER A 303 -0.38 9.57 15.40
CA SER A 303 -1.06 8.89 16.51
C SER A 303 -2.58 9.10 16.55
N TYR A 304 -3.14 9.97 15.68
CA TYR A 304 -4.53 10.40 15.72
C TYR A 304 -5.31 9.94 14.50
N SER A 305 -6.53 9.52 14.72
CA SER A 305 -7.44 9.07 13.66
C SER A 305 -8.81 9.72 13.87
N PRO A 306 -9.12 10.85 13.21
CA PRO A 306 -10.35 11.64 13.46
C PRO A 306 -11.63 10.82 13.44
N TRP A 307 -11.74 9.87 12.51
CA TRP A 307 -12.90 8.99 12.39
C TRP A 307 -13.15 8.10 13.61
N LYS A 308 -12.15 7.86 14.48
CA LYS A 308 -12.31 7.05 15.70
C LYS A 308 -13.12 7.76 16.78
N GLU A 309 -13.15 9.10 16.75
CA GLU A 309 -13.92 9.93 17.67
C GLU A 309 -15.29 10.33 17.10
N SER A 310 -15.53 10.04 15.83
CA SER A 310 -16.81 10.30 15.19
C SER A 310 -17.91 9.41 15.74
N LYS A 311 -19.13 9.94 15.84
CA LYS A 311 -20.34 9.14 16.10
C LYS A 311 -20.54 8.04 15.06
N TYR A 312 -19.97 8.20 13.85
CA TYR A 312 -20.01 7.20 12.76
C TYR A 312 -18.86 6.21 12.76
N ARG A 313 -18.07 6.12 13.84
CA ARG A 313 -16.93 5.20 13.94
C ARG A 313 -17.24 3.79 13.48
N SER A 314 -18.34 3.21 13.98
CA SER A 314 -18.75 1.84 13.63
C SER A 314 -19.12 1.72 12.16
N LEU A 315 -19.67 2.77 11.55
CA LEU A 315 -20.01 2.81 10.13
C LEU A 315 -18.75 2.86 9.25
N TYR A 316 -17.73 3.65 9.62
CA TYR A 316 -16.41 3.63 8.94
C TYR A 316 -15.76 2.24 8.98
N VAL A 317 -15.87 1.55 10.11
CA VAL A 317 -15.37 0.17 10.25
C VAL A 317 -16.15 -0.78 9.35
N ALA A 318 -17.48 -0.70 9.37
CA ALA A 318 -18.35 -1.54 8.55
C ALA A 318 -18.11 -1.33 7.07
N LEU A 319 -18.02 -0.06 6.63
CA LEU A 319 -17.76 0.34 5.26
C LEU A 319 -16.45 -0.25 4.74
N ALA A 320 -15.36 -0.13 5.52
CA ALA A 320 -14.06 -0.70 5.16
C ALA A 320 -14.08 -2.24 5.15
N ARG A 321 -14.77 -2.89 6.09
CA ARG A 321 -14.90 -4.36 6.12
C ARG A 321 -15.66 -4.89 4.91
N TRP A 322 -16.70 -4.19 4.47
CA TRP A 322 -17.45 -4.54 3.28
C TRP A 322 -16.66 -4.28 2.00
N GLY A 323 -16.15 -3.06 1.83
CA GLY A 323 -15.50 -2.63 0.60
C GLY A 323 -14.16 -3.30 0.32
N ASN A 324 -13.38 -3.61 1.39
CA ASN A 324 -12.02 -4.16 1.24
C ASN A 324 -11.97 -5.69 1.06
N GLN A 325 -13.12 -6.34 1.03
CA GLN A 325 -13.22 -7.77 0.76
C GLN A 325 -13.91 -8.01 -0.60
N PRO A 326 -13.15 -8.22 -1.68
CA PRO A 326 -13.72 -8.32 -3.04
C PRO A 326 -14.81 -9.40 -3.18
N SER A 327 -14.69 -10.51 -2.45
CA SER A 327 -15.70 -11.59 -2.44
C SER A 327 -17.03 -11.16 -1.84
N ILE A 328 -17.00 -10.28 -0.84
CA ILE A 328 -18.19 -9.72 -0.18
C ILE A 328 -18.73 -8.57 -1.04
N PHE A 329 -17.89 -7.60 -1.37
CA PHE A 329 -18.27 -6.40 -2.13
C PHE A 329 -18.94 -6.72 -3.47
N LYS A 330 -18.46 -7.75 -4.16
CA LYS A 330 -19.03 -8.18 -5.45
C LYS A 330 -20.42 -8.83 -5.34
N LYS A 331 -20.73 -9.46 -4.20
CA LYS A 331 -21.93 -10.29 -4.03
C LYS A 331 -23.04 -9.62 -3.22
N MET A 332 -22.69 -8.70 -2.32
CA MET A 332 -23.61 -8.13 -1.35
C MET A 332 -23.67 -6.60 -1.46
N SER A 333 -24.87 -6.05 -1.33
CA SER A 333 -25.04 -4.61 -1.03
C SER A 333 -24.52 -4.31 0.39
N PHE A 334 -24.38 -3.04 0.72
CA PHE A 334 -23.99 -2.66 2.08
C PHE A 334 -25.03 -3.11 3.12
N ARG A 335 -26.33 -2.97 2.82
CA ARG A 335 -27.42 -3.47 3.66
C ARG A 335 -27.33 -4.98 3.89
N GLN A 336 -27.22 -5.76 2.83
CA GLN A 336 -27.08 -7.22 2.92
C GLN A 336 -25.86 -7.65 3.75
N PHE A 337 -24.74 -6.92 3.65
CA PHE A 337 -23.58 -7.15 4.50
C PHE A 337 -23.87 -6.89 5.97
N CYS A 338 -24.62 -5.83 6.31
CA CYS A 338 -25.01 -5.54 7.69
C CYS A 338 -25.96 -6.59 8.24
N GLU A 339 -26.97 -7.01 7.46
CA GLU A 339 -27.92 -8.07 7.79
C GLU A 339 -27.22 -9.44 7.97
N ALA A 340 -26.25 -9.78 7.12
CA ALA A 340 -25.47 -11.00 7.28
C ALA A 340 -24.62 -10.98 8.57
N ASN A 341 -24.07 -9.82 8.97
CA ASN A 341 -23.38 -9.71 10.25
C ASN A 341 -24.35 -9.85 11.43
N GLN A 342 -25.59 -9.31 11.31
CA GLN A 342 -26.62 -9.47 12.31
C GLN A 342 -27.04 -10.94 12.48
N ALA A 343 -27.22 -11.67 11.38
CA ALA A 343 -27.58 -13.08 11.42
C ALA A 343 -26.53 -13.96 12.12
N LEU A 344 -25.27 -13.54 12.12
CA LEU A 344 -24.17 -14.24 12.83
C LEU A 344 -24.01 -13.78 14.29
N HIS A 345 -24.75 -12.76 14.71
CA HIS A 345 -24.66 -12.22 16.07
C HIS A 345 -25.37 -13.12 17.06
N LYS A 346 -24.68 -13.53 18.14
CA LYS A 346 -25.14 -14.55 19.09
C LYS A 346 -25.77 -13.98 20.37
N THR A 347 -25.65 -12.65 20.58
CA THR A 347 -26.18 -11.98 21.77
C THR A 347 -27.47 -11.22 21.44
N GLU A 348 -28.28 -10.93 22.45
CA GLU A 348 -29.47 -10.09 22.28
C GLU A 348 -29.14 -8.71 21.72
N GLY A 349 -30.04 -8.15 20.90
CA GLY A 349 -29.93 -6.84 20.30
C GLY A 349 -29.21 -6.83 18.96
N TYR A 350 -28.85 -5.62 18.51
CA TYR A 350 -28.18 -5.41 17.24
C TYR A 350 -26.66 -5.46 17.36
N CYS A 351 -26.00 -6.14 16.44
CA CYS A 351 -24.54 -6.05 16.30
C CYS A 351 -24.13 -4.61 15.93
N SER A 352 -22.90 -4.23 16.24
CA SER A 352 -22.39 -2.86 16.01
C SER A 352 -22.53 -2.38 14.57
N THR A 353 -22.40 -3.28 13.60
CA THR A 353 -22.52 -3.00 12.17
C THR A 353 -23.97 -2.68 11.80
N MET A 354 -24.93 -3.49 12.26
CA MET A 354 -26.36 -3.29 12.00
C MET A 354 -26.86 -2.03 12.69
N LYS A 355 -26.51 -1.82 13.96
CA LYS A 355 -26.87 -0.64 14.72
C LYS A 355 -26.41 0.64 14.04
N ALA A 356 -25.13 0.70 13.62
CA ALA A 356 -24.57 1.85 12.93
C ALA A 356 -25.25 2.14 11.59
N MET A 357 -25.63 1.10 10.83
CA MET A 357 -26.37 1.26 9.59
C MET A 357 -27.75 1.86 9.85
N MET A 358 -28.51 1.33 10.82
CA MET A 358 -29.86 1.79 11.15
C MET A 358 -29.85 3.23 11.69
N GLU A 359 -28.90 3.57 12.56
CA GLU A 359 -28.74 4.93 13.10
C GLU A 359 -28.49 5.94 11.98
N PHE A 360 -27.60 5.59 11.03
CA PHE A 360 -27.33 6.45 9.88
C PHE A 360 -28.51 6.54 8.92
N GLU A 361 -29.24 5.45 8.67
CA GLU A 361 -30.43 5.43 7.83
C GLU A 361 -31.54 6.32 8.40
N ASN A 362 -31.73 6.30 9.72
CA ASN A 362 -32.70 7.18 10.40
C ASN A 362 -32.31 8.67 10.29
N GLU A 363 -31.02 8.97 10.35
CA GLU A 363 -30.51 10.34 10.25
C GLU A 363 -30.46 10.83 8.78
N CYS A 364 -30.11 9.96 7.85
CA CYS A 364 -29.87 10.28 6.44
C CYS A 364 -30.62 9.31 5.50
N PRO A 365 -31.97 9.24 5.57
CA PRO A 365 -32.76 8.25 4.81
C PRO A 365 -32.59 8.37 3.29
N GLY A 366 -32.34 9.58 2.78
CA GLY A 366 -32.08 9.81 1.36
C GLY A 366 -30.81 9.12 0.86
N VAL A 367 -29.74 9.14 1.67
CA VAL A 367 -28.46 8.47 1.37
C VAL A 367 -28.65 6.94 1.41
N ALA A 368 -29.30 6.44 2.44
CA ALA A 368 -29.58 5.02 2.58
C ALA A 368 -30.41 4.48 1.41
N LYS A 369 -31.51 5.17 1.05
CA LYS A 369 -32.36 4.83 -0.10
C LYS A 369 -31.59 4.81 -1.42
N GLN A 370 -30.62 5.71 -1.58
CA GLN A 370 -29.87 5.84 -2.82
C GLN A 370 -28.76 4.80 -2.98
N TYR A 371 -28.11 4.39 -1.87
CA TYR A 371 -26.84 3.66 -1.95
C TYR A 371 -26.80 2.31 -1.23
N PHE A 372 -27.57 2.10 -0.15
CA PHE A 372 -27.36 0.93 0.70
C PHE A 372 -27.72 -0.39 0.03
N ASP A 373 -28.62 -0.37 -0.94
CA ASP A 373 -29.09 -1.55 -1.64
C ASP A 373 -28.41 -1.74 -3.01
N LEU A 374 -27.48 -0.84 -3.40
CA LEU A 374 -26.72 -1.00 -4.65
C LEU A 374 -25.77 -2.21 -4.54
N ARG A 375 -25.76 -3.04 -5.59
CA ARG A 375 -24.90 -4.21 -5.68
C ARG A 375 -23.97 -4.08 -6.89
N TYR A 376 -22.72 -4.49 -6.67
CA TYR A 376 -21.72 -4.50 -7.73
C TYR A 376 -22.19 -5.32 -8.97
N GLU A 377 -22.89 -6.45 -8.75
CA GLU A 377 -23.34 -7.32 -9.82
C GLU A 377 -24.47 -6.74 -10.69
N ASP A 378 -25.24 -5.76 -10.20
CA ASP A 378 -26.34 -5.14 -10.94
C ASP A 378 -25.85 -4.28 -12.12
N PHE A 379 -24.60 -3.89 -12.11
CA PHE A 379 -23.98 -3.13 -13.19
C PHE A 379 -23.34 -4.06 -14.22
N LYS A 380 -23.40 -3.67 -15.50
CA LYS A 380 -22.73 -4.33 -16.62
C LYS A 380 -21.70 -3.37 -17.23
N LEU A 381 -20.56 -3.90 -17.69
CA LEU A 381 -19.56 -3.13 -18.47
C LEU A 381 -20.03 -2.97 -19.91
#